data_60b50430f70f655e0385571170380acb
#
_entry.id   60b50430f70f655e0385571170380acb
#
_cell.length_a   1.000
_cell.length_b   1.000
_cell.length_c   1.000
_cell.angle_alpha   90.00
_cell.angle_beta   90.00
_cell.angle_gamma   90.00
#
_symmetry.space_group_name_H-M   'P 1'
#
loop_
_entity.id
_entity.type
_entity.pdbx_description
1 polymer ?
#
loop_
_entity_poly.entity_id
_entity_poly.type
_entity_poly.pdbx_seq_one_letter_code
_entity_poly.pdbx_strand_id
1 'polypeptide(L)'
;MSEPFIFIGSYQVKPGHLEEARHRIREVSALVEEREPQLRSFHFYLDQARKRVICVQIHPDAESMATHMAVVANHLATAGDWLELGSSTQQVLGVPPAVLTDYARKYNEDLDSYSIFVAGFSRDVTERAMR
;
A
#
# COMPACT_ATOMS: atom_id res chain seq x y z
N MET A 1 0.44 23.18 4.37
CA MET A 1 0.49 21.98 3.52
C MET A 1 0.83 20.77 4.38
N SER A 2 0.07 19.71 4.21
CA SER A 2 0.36 18.48 4.92
C SER A 2 1.52 17.73 4.26
N GLU A 3 2.26 17.01 5.07
CA GLU A 3 3.32 16.14 4.60
C GLU A 3 2.71 14.91 3.96
N PRO A 4 3.32 14.36 2.89
CA PRO A 4 2.82 13.11 2.33
C PRO A 4 3.01 11.98 3.32
N PHE A 5 2.09 11.03 3.31
CA PHE A 5 2.22 9.77 4.02
C PHE A 5 2.52 8.70 2.97
N ILE A 6 3.60 7.96 3.15
CA ILE A 6 4.03 6.97 2.16
C ILE A 6 4.04 5.59 2.78
N PHE A 7 3.47 4.63 2.08
CA PHE A 7 3.44 3.24 2.49
C PHE A 7 4.14 2.38 1.44
N ILE A 8 5.05 1.53 1.89
CA ILE A 8 5.76 0.57 1.03
C ILE A 8 5.62 -0.81 1.66
N GLY A 9 4.88 -1.69 1.00
CA GLY A 9 4.68 -3.06 1.46
C GLY A 9 5.33 -4.06 0.52
N SER A 10 6.03 -5.05 1.06
CA SER A 10 6.67 -6.11 0.29
C SER A 10 6.12 -7.46 0.75
N TYR A 11 5.68 -8.28 -0.21
CA TYR A 11 4.93 -9.50 0.09
C TYR A 11 5.44 -10.66 -0.74
N GLN A 12 5.54 -11.84 -0.11
CA GLN A 12 5.85 -13.08 -0.81
C GLN A 12 4.55 -13.69 -1.35
N VAL A 13 4.51 -13.99 -2.64
CA VAL A 13 3.38 -14.70 -3.25
C VAL A 13 3.54 -16.19 -2.95
N LYS A 14 2.45 -16.85 -2.57
CA LYS A 14 2.45 -18.30 -2.31
C LYS A 14 2.78 -19.07 -3.57
N PRO A 15 3.47 -20.24 -3.44
CA PRO A 15 3.74 -21.10 -4.59
C PRO A 15 2.46 -21.43 -5.36
N GLY A 16 2.51 -21.30 -6.68
CA GLY A 16 1.36 -21.62 -7.54
C GLY A 16 0.29 -20.53 -7.63
N HIS A 17 0.49 -19.39 -6.95
CA HIS A 17 -0.52 -18.31 -6.91
C HIS A 17 -0.12 -17.06 -7.68
N LEU A 18 0.85 -17.16 -8.60
CA LEU A 18 1.34 -15.98 -9.30
C LEU A 18 0.28 -15.34 -10.21
N GLU A 19 -0.49 -16.14 -10.93
CA GLU A 19 -1.55 -15.61 -11.80
C GLU A 19 -2.71 -15.06 -10.98
N GLU A 20 -3.04 -15.68 -9.86
CA GLU A 20 -4.01 -15.14 -8.92
C GLU A 20 -3.54 -13.79 -8.37
N ALA A 21 -2.26 -13.68 -8.04
CA ALA A 21 -1.70 -12.41 -7.58
C ALA A 21 -1.90 -11.31 -8.61
N ARG A 22 -1.60 -11.56 -9.88
CA ARG A 22 -1.80 -10.58 -10.95
C ARG A 22 -3.26 -10.14 -11.03
N HIS A 23 -4.19 -11.09 -10.95
CA HIS A 23 -5.61 -10.81 -11.03
C HIS A 23 -6.09 -9.97 -9.83
N ARG A 24 -5.71 -10.38 -8.61
CA ARG A 24 -6.09 -9.67 -7.39
C ARG A 24 -5.53 -8.25 -7.36
N ILE A 25 -4.30 -8.07 -7.80
CA ILE A 25 -3.68 -6.75 -7.86
C ILE A 25 -4.44 -5.83 -8.81
N ARG A 26 -4.84 -6.34 -9.98
CA ARG A 26 -5.61 -5.54 -10.95
C ARG A 26 -6.97 -5.16 -10.39
N GLU A 27 -7.64 -6.08 -9.68
CA GLU A 27 -8.93 -5.81 -9.05
C GLU A 27 -8.82 -4.71 -8.00
N VAL A 28 -7.86 -4.84 -7.08
CA VAL A 28 -7.72 -3.86 -6.00
C VAL A 28 -7.28 -2.50 -6.54
N SER A 29 -6.44 -2.47 -7.57
CA SER A 29 -6.03 -1.23 -8.20
C SER A 29 -7.21 -0.48 -8.82
N ALA A 30 -8.09 -1.20 -9.52
CA ALA A 30 -9.28 -0.60 -10.11
C ALA A 30 -10.23 -0.06 -9.04
N LEU A 31 -10.41 -0.80 -7.95
CA LEU A 31 -11.24 -0.39 -6.83
C LEU A 31 -10.72 0.90 -6.19
N VAL A 32 -9.43 0.95 -5.93
CA VAL A 32 -8.78 2.10 -5.32
C VAL A 32 -8.86 3.33 -6.23
N GLU A 33 -8.59 3.17 -7.51
CA GLU A 33 -8.68 4.26 -8.46
C GLU A 33 -10.07 4.87 -8.48
N GLU A 34 -11.10 4.04 -8.43
CA GLU A 34 -12.48 4.50 -8.45
C GLU A 34 -12.90 5.18 -7.15
N ARG A 35 -12.48 4.63 -5.98
CA ARG A 35 -13.05 5.01 -4.70
C ARG A 35 -12.18 5.94 -3.86
N GLU A 36 -10.94 6.14 -4.23
CA GLU A 36 -10.01 6.93 -3.41
C GLU A 36 -9.39 8.08 -4.21
N PRO A 37 -10.18 9.09 -4.59
CA PRO A 37 -9.65 10.21 -5.38
C PRO A 37 -8.58 11.03 -4.65
N GLN A 38 -8.52 10.94 -3.31
CA GLN A 38 -7.51 11.62 -2.52
C GLN A 38 -6.13 10.95 -2.57
N LEU A 39 -6.08 9.64 -2.87
CA LEU A 39 -4.83 8.88 -2.94
C LEU A 39 -4.06 9.29 -4.19
N ARG A 40 -2.84 9.76 -4.01
CA ARG A 40 -2.06 10.35 -5.10
C ARG A 40 -1.39 9.34 -6.00
N SER A 41 -0.97 8.21 -5.42
CA SER A 41 -0.24 7.20 -6.17
C SER A 41 -0.43 5.84 -5.53
N PHE A 42 -0.68 4.83 -6.35
CA PHE A 42 -0.93 3.47 -5.89
C PHE A 42 -0.39 2.52 -6.95
N HIS A 43 0.77 1.91 -6.70
CA HIS A 43 1.46 1.10 -7.68
C HIS A 43 1.91 -0.22 -7.11
N PHE A 44 1.80 -1.26 -7.91
CA PHE A 44 2.37 -2.57 -7.62
C PHE A 44 3.42 -2.93 -8.64
N TYR A 45 4.50 -3.53 -8.17
CA TYR A 45 5.54 -4.09 -9.03
C TYR A 45 5.80 -5.54 -8.62
N LEU A 46 6.13 -6.37 -9.59
CA LEU A 46 6.35 -7.80 -9.39
C LEU A 46 7.77 -8.17 -9.79
N ASP A 47 8.47 -8.86 -8.88
CA ASP A 47 9.69 -9.60 -9.23
C ASP A 47 9.25 -11.03 -9.49
N GLN A 48 9.17 -11.42 -10.76
CA GLN A 48 8.64 -12.72 -11.15
C GLN A 48 9.54 -13.87 -10.69
N ALA A 49 10.85 -13.70 -10.75
CA ALA A 49 11.79 -14.74 -10.36
C ALA A 49 11.70 -15.07 -8.87
N ARG A 50 11.62 -14.03 -8.03
CA ARG A 50 11.50 -14.20 -6.58
C ARG A 50 10.07 -14.36 -6.12
N LYS A 51 9.10 -14.12 -7.00
CA LYS A 51 7.67 -14.15 -6.68
C LYS A 51 7.32 -13.20 -5.53
N ARG A 52 7.91 -12.01 -5.57
CA ARG A 52 7.65 -10.97 -4.60
C ARG A 52 6.95 -9.79 -5.25
N VAL A 53 6.00 -9.24 -4.51
CA VAL A 53 5.23 -8.06 -4.93
C VAL A 53 5.57 -6.92 -4.00
N ILE A 54 5.76 -5.72 -4.54
CA ILE A 54 5.92 -4.52 -3.76
C ILE A 54 4.79 -3.55 -4.11
N CYS A 55 4.19 -2.95 -3.07
CA CYS A 55 3.16 -1.95 -3.21
C CYS A 55 3.70 -0.62 -2.71
N VAL A 56 3.57 0.43 -3.52
CA VAL A 56 3.98 1.78 -3.13
C VAL A 56 2.76 2.69 -3.20
N GLN A 57 2.47 3.36 -2.08
CA GLN A 57 1.33 4.26 -1.97
C GLN A 57 1.79 5.63 -1.49
N ILE A 58 1.31 6.68 -2.15
CA ILE A 58 1.57 8.05 -1.74
C ILE A 58 0.23 8.71 -1.42
N HIS A 59 0.03 9.02 -0.16
CA HIS A 59 -1.18 9.66 0.37
C HIS A 59 -0.90 11.11 0.71
N PRO A 60 -1.91 11.99 0.64
CA PRO A 60 -1.74 13.37 1.11
C PRO A 60 -1.47 13.46 2.62
N ASP A 61 -1.95 12.49 3.39
CA ASP A 61 -1.81 12.45 4.84
C ASP A 61 -2.11 11.05 5.38
N ALA A 62 -1.95 10.84 6.68
CA ALA A 62 -2.20 9.56 7.33
C ALA A 62 -3.70 9.17 7.34
N GLU A 63 -4.59 10.15 7.36
CA GLU A 63 -6.03 9.90 7.31
C GLU A 63 -6.44 9.22 6.00
N SER A 64 -5.79 9.60 4.89
CA SER A 64 -5.99 8.94 3.61
C SER A 64 -5.64 7.44 3.68
N MET A 65 -4.58 7.08 4.41
CA MET A 65 -4.23 5.67 4.62
C MET A 65 -5.31 4.95 5.41
N ALA A 66 -5.89 5.58 6.42
CA ALA A 66 -6.99 4.99 7.19
C ALA A 66 -8.21 4.75 6.30
N THR A 67 -8.54 5.71 5.44
CA THR A 67 -9.61 5.57 4.44
C THR A 67 -9.32 4.41 3.50
N HIS A 68 -8.08 4.31 3.02
CA HIS A 68 -7.65 3.23 2.14
C HIS A 68 -7.90 1.86 2.79
N MET A 69 -7.51 1.70 4.06
CA MET A 69 -7.69 0.43 4.77
C MET A 69 -9.17 0.02 4.83
N ALA A 70 -10.07 0.98 4.98
CA ALA A 70 -11.51 0.72 4.98
C ALA A 70 -12.01 0.31 3.59
N VAL A 71 -11.54 0.99 2.54
CA VAL A 71 -11.96 0.70 1.16
C VAL A 71 -11.53 -0.71 0.73
N VAL A 72 -10.29 -1.11 1.08
CA VAL A 72 -9.74 -2.40 0.65
C VAL A 72 -9.97 -3.52 1.66
N ALA A 73 -10.80 -3.31 2.68
CA ALA A 73 -10.98 -4.26 3.79
C ALA A 73 -11.26 -5.70 3.31
N ASN A 74 -12.10 -5.87 2.29
CA ASN A 74 -12.41 -7.21 1.77
C ASN A 74 -11.21 -7.87 1.11
N HIS A 75 -10.40 -7.12 0.39
CA HIS A 75 -9.16 -7.62 -0.20
C HIS A 75 -8.14 -8.00 0.87
N LEU A 76 -8.04 -7.19 1.93
CA LEU A 76 -7.15 -7.50 3.06
C LEU A 76 -7.58 -8.78 3.78
N ALA A 77 -8.88 -8.98 3.94
CA ALA A 77 -9.41 -10.15 4.64
C ALA A 77 -9.05 -11.46 3.94
N THR A 78 -8.86 -11.44 2.62
CA THR A 78 -8.52 -12.62 1.82
C THR A 78 -7.09 -12.61 1.29
N ALA A 79 -6.28 -11.65 1.67
CA ALA A 79 -4.92 -11.54 1.18
C ALA A 79 -4.06 -12.77 1.51
N GLY A 80 -4.31 -13.41 2.65
CA GLY A 80 -3.62 -14.63 3.04
C GLY A 80 -3.88 -15.84 2.14
N ASP A 81 -4.87 -15.76 1.24
CA ASP A 81 -5.13 -16.84 0.29
C ASP A 81 -4.02 -16.95 -0.77
N TRP A 82 -3.38 -15.83 -1.10
CA TRP A 82 -2.38 -15.79 -2.17
C TRP A 82 -1.03 -15.20 -1.73
N LEU A 83 -0.97 -14.59 -0.54
CA LEU A 83 0.26 -14.04 0.04
C LEU A 83 0.63 -14.75 1.33
N GLU A 84 1.92 -14.86 1.58
CA GLU A 84 2.44 -15.32 2.87
C GLU A 84 2.61 -14.12 3.77
N LEU A 85 1.56 -13.75 4.50
CA LEU A 85 1.50 -12.51 5.28
C LEU A 85 2.55 -12.44 6.38
N GLY A 86 2.91 -13.57 6.97
CA GLY A 86 3.92 -13.60 8.03
C GLY A 86 5.34 -13.25 7.58
N SER A 87 5.59 -13.25 6.27
CA SER A 87 6.88 -12.85 5.70
C SER A 87 6.83 -11.45 5.08
N SER A 88 5.72 -10.72 5.28
CA SER A 88 5.56 -9.36 4.76
C SER A 88 6.41 -8.37 5.53
N THR A 89 6.95 -7.38 4.81
CA THR A 89 7.62 -6.25 5.43
C THR A 89 6.95 -4.97 4.97
N GLN A 90 6.83 -4.00 5.88
CA GLN A 90 6.17 -2.74 5.59
C GLN A 90 7.01 -1.59 6.12
N GLN A 91 7.14 -0.55 5.31
CA GLN A 91 7.76 0.71 5.70
C GLN A 91 6.73 1.81 5.61
N VAL A 92 6.64 2.61 6.65
CA VAL A 92 5.71 3.74 6.74
C VAL A 92 6.51 5.01 6.93
N LEU A 93 6.32 5.97 6.05
CA LEU A 93 6.98 7.27 6.11
C LEU A 93 5.93 8.28 6.54
N GLY A 94 5.94 8.60 7.83
CA GLY A 94 4.93 9.37 8.53
C GLY A 94 4.44 8.62 9.75
N VAL A 95 3.45 9.18 10.45
CA VAL A 95 2.87 8.54 11.64
C VAL A 95 1.74 7.60 11.20
N PRO A 96 1.88 6.29 11.40
CA PRO A 96 0.86 5.36 10.94
C PRO A 96 -0.45 5.51 11.73
N PRO A 97 -1.60 5.44 11.06
CA PRO A 97 -2.88 5.40 11.77
C PRO A 97 -3.03 4.07 12.52
N ALA A 98 -3.78 4.08 13.63
CA ALA A 98 -3.96 2.90 14.47
C ALA A 98 -4.47 1.69 13.69
N VAL A 99 -5.37 1.89 12.72
CA VAL A 99 -5.92 0.79 11.93
C VAL A 99 -4.83 0.03 11.18
N LEU A 100 -3.79 0.71 10.72
CA LEU A 100 -2.67 0.07 10.02
C LEU A 100 -1.79 -0.71 10.99
N THR A 101 -1.44 -0.12 12.14
CA THR A 101 -0.62 -0.82 13.15
C THR A 101 -1.35 -2.02 13.73
N ASP A 102 -2.66 -1.91 13.93
CA ASP A 102 -3.48 -3.02 14.42
C ASP A 102 -3.52 -4.17 13.41
N TYR A 103 -3.67 -3.84 12.11
CA TYR A 103 -3.65 -4.84 11.05
C TYR A 103 -2.31 -5.57 11.01
N ALA A 104 -1.21 -4.83 11.02
CA ALA A 104 0.13 -5.41 11.00
C ALA A 104 0.36 -6.35 12.18
N ARG A 105 -0.09 -5.95 13.37
CA ARG A 105 0.03 -6.77 14.57
C ARG A 105 -0.79 -8.05 14.47
N LYS A 106 -2.02 -7.95 13.95
CA LYS A 106 -2.92 -9.09 13.80
C LYS A 106 -2.33 -10.18 12.90
N TYR A 107 -1.65 -9.80 11.83
CA TYR A 107 -1.09 -10.75 10.87
C TYR A 107 0.42 -10.96 11.05
N ASN A 108 0.97 -10.46 12.16
CA ASN A 108 2.39 -10.61 12.50
C ASN A 108 3.30 -10.07 11.38
N GLU A 109 2.89 -8.97 10.77
CA GLU A 109 3.67 -8.31 9.73
C GLU A 109 4.68 -7.36 10.36
N ASP A 110 5.88 -7.28 9.76
CA ASP A 110 6.93 -6.40 10.22
C ASP A 110 6.69 -4.99 9.68
N LEU A 111 6.51 -4.03 10.58
CA LEU A 111 6.20 -2.64 10.26
C LEU A 111 7.24 -1.70 10.84
N ASP A 112 8.01 -1.03 9.95
CA ASP A 112 8.97 0.00 10.34
C ASP A 112 8.39 1.38 10.06
N SER A 113 8.43 2.27 11.06
CA SER A 113 7.92 3.63 10.94
C SER A 113 9.04 4.65 10.96
N TYR A 114 9.02 5.56 9.99
CA TYR A 114 9.88 6.73 9.91
C TYR A 114 9.00 7.95 10.09
N SER A 115 8.73 8.32 11.34
CA SER A 115 7.65 9.22 11.70
C SER A 115 7.98 10.70 11.61
N ILE A 116 9.26 11.07 11.50
CA ILE A 116 9.66 12.47 11.52
C ILE A 116 10.03 12.93 10.11
N PHE A 117 9.23 13.84 9.57
CA PHE A 117 9.55 14.51 8.32
C PHE A 117 10.69 15.50 8.53
N VAL A 118 11.73 15.40 7.71
CA VAL A 118 12.88 16.30 7.82
C VAL A 118 12.85 17.37 6.75
N ALA A 119 12.72 16.97 5.49
CA ALA A 119 12.71 17.90 4.35
C ALA A 119 12.28 17.17 3.08
N GLY A 120 11.76 17.95 2.15
CA GLY A 120 11.37 17.42 0.84
C GLY A 120 10.24 18.23 0.23
N PHE A 121 9.86 17.90 -0.99
CA PHE A 121 8.76 18.55 -1.66
C PHE A 121 8.09 17.59 -2.63
N SER A 122 6.85 17.93 -3.02
CA SER A 122 6.11 17.23 -4.07
C SER A 122 5.68 18.23 -5.13
N ARG A 123 5.65 17.80 -6.40
CA ARG A 123 5.13 18.62 -7.48
C ARG A 123 3.78 18.07 -7.93
N ASP A 124 2.87 18.95 -8.32
CA ASP A 124 1.58 18.55 -8.87
C ASP A 124 1.76 18.15 -10.33
N VAL A 125 1.93 16.85 -10.54
CA VAL A 125 2.11 16.28 -11.88
C VAL A 125 0.82 16.36 -12.68
N THR A 126 -0.33 16.23 -12.02
CA THR A 126 -1.64 16.29 -12.67
C THR A 126 -1.85 17.66 -13.32
N GLU A 127 -1.56 18.74 -12.61
CA GLU A 127 -1.66 20.09 -13.15
C GLU A 127 -0.76 20.27 -14.37
N ARG A 128 0.46 19.75 -14.32
CA ARG A 128 1.40 19.83 -15.44
C ARG A 128 0.91 19.06 -16.65
N ALA A 129 0.31 17.92 -16.46
CA ALA A 129 -0.21 17.09 -17.55
C ALA A 129 -1.40 17.74 -18.25
N MET A 130 -2.12 18.61 -17.58
CA MET A 130 -3.28 19.31 -18.13
C MET A 130 -2.91 20.52 -18.99
N ARG A 131 -1.66 20.91 -19.04
CA ARG A 131 -1.19 22.05 -19.85
C ARG A 131 -0.83 21.61 -21.29
#